data_a4c02379377066718e43ba46b14653e3
#
_entry.id   a4c02379377066718e43ba46b14653e3
#
_cell.length_a   1.000
_cell.length_b   1.000
_cell.length_c   1.000
_cell.angle_alpha   90.00
_cell.angle_beta   90.00
_cell.angle_gamma   90.00
#
_symmetry.space_group_name_H-M   'P 1'
#
loop_
_entity.id
_entity.type
_entity.pdbx_description
1 polymer ?
#
loop_
_entity_poly.entity_id
_entity_poly.type
_entity_poly.pdbx_seq_one_letter_code
_entity_poly.pdbx_strand_id
1 'polypeptide(L)'
;LPRSLSDVDIATIPMNYVISAGLSPEKDGFYYESKEAPYALIIIAARENNANNADVQKFVKAFQSPEVAKFIKEEFKGAVVPAWE
;
A
#
# COMPACT_ATOMS: atom_id res chain seq x y z
N LEU A 1 -14.85 1.27 -7.55
CA LEU A 1 -15.46 1.80 -6.30
C LEU A 1 -15.47 3.31 -6.23
N PRO A 2 -14.36 4.03 -6.53
CA PRO A 2 -14.39 5.50 -6.43
C PRO A 2 -15.49 6.15 -7.30
N ARG A 3 -15.82 5.54 -8.42
CA ARG A 3 -16.89 6.03 -9.31
C ARG A 3 -18.26 5.97 -8.67
N SER A 4 -18.44 5.07 -7.72
CA SER A 4 -19.73 4.81 -7.07
C SER A 4 -19.96 5.64 -5.82
N LEU A 5 -19.01 6.51 -5.43
CA LEU A 5 -19.11 7.32 -4.21
C LEU A 5 -20.38 8.17 -4.17
N SER A 6 -20.80 8.70 -5.31
CA SER A 6 -22.01 9.52 -5.40
C SER A 6 -23.28 8.70 -5.18
N ASP A 7 -23.21 7.39 -5.25
CA ASP A 7 -24.36 6.48 -5.15
C ASP A 7 -24.53 5.89 -3.75
N VAL A 8 -23.57 6.10 -2.86
CA VAL A 8 -23.56 5.51 -1.51
C VAL A 8 -23.26 6.57 -0.47
N ASP A 9 -23.64 6.30 0.77
CA ASP A 9 -23.38 7.23 1.87
C ASP A 9 -21.92 7.21 2.30
N ILE A 10 -21.33 6.02 2.40
CA ILE A 10 -19.90 5.84 2.71
C ILE A 10 -19.36 4.64 1.94
N ALA A 11 -18.06 4.62 1.75
CA ALA A 11 -17.36 3.49 1.14
C ALA A 11 -15.98 3.36 1.74
N THR A 12 -15.50 2.10 1.85
CA THR A 12 -14.10 1.82 2.19
C THR A 12 -13.34 1.56 0.89
N ILE A 13 -12.24 2.27 0.70
CA ILE A 13 -11.48 2.19 -0.55
C ILE A 13 -10.01 2.03 -0.21
N PRO A 14 -9.32 0.99 -0.75
CA PRO A 14 -7.88 0.87 -0.59
C PRO A 14 -7.16 2.09 -1.16
N MET A 15 -6.09 2.51 -0.52
CA MET A 15 -5.43 3.78 -0.80
C MET A 15 -4.91 3.88 -2.24
N ASN A 16 -4.44 2.78 -2.83
CA ASN A 16 -3.97 2.77 -4.21
C ASN A 16 -5.08 3.15 -5.20
N TYR A 17 -6.32 2.72 -4.94
CA TYR A 17 -7.46 3.09 -5.78
C TYR A 17 -7.89 4.54 -5.58
N VAL A 18 -7.74 5.05 -4.36
CA VAL A 18 -8.00 6.48 -4.08
C VAL A 18 -7.07 7.35 -4.92
N ILE A 19 -5.78 7.05 -4.90
CA ILE A 19 -4.78 7.81 -5.66
C ILE A 19 -5.02 7.67 -7.16
N SER A 20 -5.29 6.46 -7.64
CA SER A 20 -5.54 6.21 -9.08
C SER A 20 -6.77 6.96 -9.60
N ALA A 21 -7.75 7.22 -8.74
CA ALA A 21 -8.95 7.95 -9.10
C ALA A 21 -8.77 9.47 -9.02
N GLY A 22 -7.59 9.94 -8.63
CA GLY A 22 -7.33 11.38 -8.49
C GLY A 22 -7.93 12.00 -7.23
N LEU A 23 -8.39 11.17 -6.29
CA LEU A 23 -8.92 11.65 -5.02
C LEU A 23 -7.77 11.97 -4.06
N SER A 24 -8.03 12.90 -3.16
CA SER A 24 -7.08 13.28 -2.12
C SER A 24 -7.51 12.63 -0.80
N PRO A 25 -6.67 11.78 -0.19
CA PRO A 25 -7.01 11.20 1.11
C PRO A 25 -7.35 12.26 2.15
N GLU A 26 -6.60 13.36 2.17
CA GLU A 26 -6.79 14.42 3.15
C GLU A 26 -8.11 15.19 2.98
N LYS A 27 -8.54 15.38 1.73
CA LYS A 27 -9.73 16.17 1.41
C LYS A 27 -10.99 15.30 1.31
N ASP A 28 -10.85 14.11 0.73
CA ASP A 28 -12.00 13.28 0.37
C ASP A 28 -12.26 12.17 1.38
N GLY A 29 -11.27 11.84 2.22
CA GLY A 29 -11.41 10.84 3.27
C GLY A 29 -11.67 11.48 4.63
N PHE A 30 -12.42 10.79 5.48
CA PHE A 30 -12.65 11.26 6.84
C PHE A 30 -12.17 10.30 7.92
N TYR A 31 -11.77 9.08 7.53
CA TYR A 31 -11.22 8.08 8.46
C TYR A 31 -10.20 7.21 7.76
N TYR A 32 -9.10 6.91 8.44
CA TYR A 32 -8.00 6.11 7.91
C TYR A 32 -7.66 5.01 8.89
N GLU A 33 -7.34 3.82 8.37
CA GLU A 33 -6.79 2.77 9.20
C GLU A 33 -5.41 3.17 9.72
N SER A 34 -5.11 2.71 10.94
CA SER A 34 -3.76 2.88 11.49
C SER A 34 -2.75 2.10 10.67
N LYS A 35 -1.62 2.71 10.38
CA LYS A 35 -0.49 2.04 9.71
C LYS A 35 0.07 0.87 10.51
N GLU A 36 -0.29 0.79 11.78
CA GLU A 36 0.15 -0.28 12.69
C GLU A 36 -0.82 -1.45 12.72
N ALA A 37 -1.96 -1.36 12.04
CA ALA A 37 -2.92 -2.45 11.97
C ALA A 37 -2.31 -3.62 11.18
N PRO A 38 -2.17 -4.81 11.78
CA PRO A 38 -1.44 -5.91 11.12
C PRO A 38 -2.11 -6.40 9.86
N TYR A 39 -3.42 -6.35 9.76
CA TYR A 39 -4.14 -6.76 8.56
C TYR A 39 -4.09 -5.73 7.42
N ALA A 40 -3.57 -4.56 7.68
CA ALA A 40 -3.43 -3.52 6.65
C ALA A 40 -2.11 -3.63 5.87
N LEU A 41 -1.21 -4.51 6.29
CA LEU A 41 0.08 -4.67 5.66
C LEU A 41 -0.02 -5.50 4.37
N ILE A 42 0.61 -5.02 3.33
CA ILE A 42 0.81 -5.80 2.11
C ILE A 42 2.06 -6.65 2.30
N ILE A 43 1.98 -7.91 1.94
CA ILE A 43 3.08 -8.86 2.18
C ILE A 43 3.61 -9.44 0.86
N ILE A 44 4.83 -9.92 0.91
CA ILE A 44 5.39 -10.78 -0.14
C ILE A 44 5.20 -12.21 0.34
N ALA A 45 4.38 -12.98 -0.38
CA ALA A 45 4.08 -14.36 -0.01
C ALA A 45 4.84 -15.32 -0.92
N ALA A 46 5.41 -16.37 -0.32
CA ALA A 46 6.09 -17.43 -1.04
C ALA A 46 5.61 -18.78 -0.52
N ARG A 47 5.79 -19.82 -1.32
CA ARG A 47 5.51 -21.17 -0.86
C ARG A 47 6.53 -21.57 0.20
N GLU A 48 6.10 -22.40 1.14
CA GLU A 48 6.96 -22.85 2.23
C GLU A 48 8.26 -23.46 1.74
N ASN A 49 8.22 -24.26 0.67
CA ASN A 49 9.39 -24.96 0.16
C ASN A 49 10.36 -24.07 -0.63
N ASN A 50 10.04 -22.80 -0.88
CA ASN A 50 10.95 -21.89 -1.57
C ASN A 50 11.15 -20.54 -0.85
N ALA A 51 10.59 -20.39 0.35
CA ALA A 51 10.72 -19.15 1.10
C ALA A 51 12.17 -18.77 1.39
N ASN A 52 13.05 -19.77 1.56
CA ASN A 52 14.48 -19.55 1.82
C ASN A 52 15.35 -19.60 0.57
N ASN A 53 14.75 -19.68 -0.61
CA ASN A 53 15.49 -19.66 -1.86
C ASN A 53 16.24 -18.34 -2.02
N ALA A 54 17.50 -18.41 -2.50
CA ALA A 54 18.36 -17.23 -2.64
C ALA A 54 17.76 -16.18 -3.55
N ASP A 55 17.09 -16.57 -4.63
CA ASP A 55 16.48 -15.64 -5.57
C ASP A 55 15.27 -14.94 -4.95
N VAL A 56 14.48 -15.66 -4.16
CA VAL A 56 13.36 -15.09 -3.42
C VAL A 56 13.87 -14.04 -2.42
N GLN A 57 14.94 -14.35 -1.70
CA GLN A 57 15.52 -13.43 -0.74
C GLN A 57 16.13 -12.20 -1.42
N LYS A 58 16.70 -12.34 -2.60
CA LYS A 58 17.18 -11.21 -3.39
C LYS A 58 16.03 -10.28 -3.79
N PHE A 59 14.92 -10.85 -4.20
CA PHE A 59 13.72 -10.08 -4.53
C PHE A 59 13.23 -9.28 -3.33
N VAL A 60 13.15 -9.92 -2.16
CA VAL A 60 12.71 -9.26 -0.92
C VAL A 60 13.62 -8.08 -0.59
N LYS A 61 14.95 -8.30 -0.64
CA LYS A 61 15.92 -7.25 -0.37
C LYS A 61 15.81 -6.08 -1.35
N ALA A 62 15.63 -6.39 -2.63
CA ALA A 62 15.47 -5.35 -3.65
C ALA A 62 14.18 -4.56 -3.43
N PHE A 63 13.10 -5.24 -3.08
CA PHE A 63 11.82 -4.60 -2.81
C PHE A 63 11.88 -3.70 -1.58
N GLN A 64 12.55 -4.15 -0.53
CA GLN A 64 12.67 -3.39 0.74
C GLN A 64 13.88 -2.45 0.74
N SER A 65 14.26 -1.96 -0.41
CA SER A 65 15.41 -1.06 -0.56
C SER A 65 15.04 0.40 -0.30
N PRO A 66 16.04 1.25 0.00
CA PRO A 66 15.80 2.69 0.09
C PRO A 66 15.27 3.30 -1.20
N GLU A 67 15.67 2.77 -2.34
CA GLU A 67 15.22 3.25 -3.66
C GLU A 67 13.72 3.03 -3.84
N VAL A 68 13.22 1.86 -3.45
CA VAL A 68 11.78 1.56 -3.51
C VAL A 68 11.02 2.41 -2.49
N ALA A 69 11.55 2.58 -1.29
CA ALA A 69 10.94 3.45 -0.29
C ALA A 69 10.79 4.88 -0.79
N LYS A 70 11.83 5.40 -1.45
CA LYS A 70 11.79 6.73 -2.06
C LYS A 70 10.73 6.81 -3.15
N PHE A 71 10.67 5.81 -4.02
CA PHE A 71 9.67 5.74 -5.08
C PHE A 71 8.25 5.76 -4.51
N ILE A 72 8.00 4.98 -3.47
CA ILE A 72 6.68 4.92 -2.82
C ILE A 72 6.30 6.29 -2.27
N LYS A 73 7.22 6.95 -1.58
CA LYS A 73 6.97 8.29 -1.01
C LYS A 73 6.67 9.32 -2.08
N GLU A 74 7.40 9.30 -3.18
CA GLU A 74 7.22 10.25 -4.28
C GLU A 74 5.95 9.98 -5.07
N GLU A 75 5.70 8.72 -5.41
CA GLU A 75 4.56 8.35 -6.26
C GLU A 75 3.24 8.47 -5.52
N PHE A 76 3.18 8.06 -4.27
CA PHE A 76 1.94 8.04 -3.49
C PHE A 76 1.81 9.20 -2.51
N LYS A 77 2.81 10.08 -2.47
CA LYS A 77 2.76 11.35 -1.71
C LYS A 77 2.36 11.16 -0.24
N GLY A 78 2.84 10.08 0.37
CA GLY A 78 2.57 9.77 1.77
C GLY A 78 1.29 8.97 2.01
N ALA A 79 0.47 8.74 0.99
CA ALA A 79 -0.74 7.93 1.12
C ALA A 79 -0.44 6.44 1.34
N VAL A 80 0.68 5.97 0.84
CA VAL A 80 1.18 4.61 1.05
C VAL A 80 2.55 4.73 1.74
N VAL A 81 2.79 3.90 2.74
CA VAL A 81 3.98 4.01 3.59
C VAL A 81 4.77 2.70 3.53
N PRO A 82 6.10 2.77 3.29
CA PRO A 82 6.95 1.58 3.37
C PRO A 82 6.93 1.01 4.79
N ALA A 83 6.57 -0.27 4.93
CA ALA A 83 6.43 -0.92 6.24
C ALA A 83 7.77 -1.32 6.85
N TRP A 84 8.86 -1.30 6.09
CA TRP A 84 10.19 -1.69 6.55
C TRP A 84 11.04 -0.50 7.04
N GLU A 85 10.51 0.67 7.00
CA GLU A 85 11.16 1.87 7.52
C GLU A 85 10.73 2.21 8.94
#